data_9e03ba91cb8102dcfb31d82df10ccc45
#
_entry.id   9e03ba91cb8102dcfb31d82df10ccc45
#
_cell.length_a   1.000
_cell.length_b   1.000
_cell.length_c   1.000
_cell.angle_alpha   90.00
_cell.angle_beta   90.00
_cell.angle_gamma   90.00
#
_symmetry.space_group_name_H-M   'P 1'
#
loop_
_entity.id
_entity.type
_entity.pdbx_description
1 polymer ?
#
loop_
_entity_poly.entity_id
_entity_poly.type
_entity_poly.pdbx_seq_one_letter_code
_entity_poly.pdbx_strand_id
1 'polypeptide(L)'
;MRRKLLKILPLISVLLFCFAMPQKAKAEVEVKYDIQNNQVTSKVNPDGSLTIKRRIDYEFQSTANGVFYRQNLEPNQKIKHVKITTKANDAPTLNSTDFTLRKSEHGYEMIVPHVVREKHEHFTVTYAYQITNAITNYRDIAELNFMIIGNGWDTRLKKVKASVIFPGPVKDLKAWAHGPLDGKLEVDPQDGKIIMTADNLGGHTGIEVHTIFPLSVTPKNKNVKNVNHKQAVLKQEKKLAAQSNAKQKKNLMISLVLVLVSVVTGILSIFKGFTTQKIGYKPKKISELSHDYEIPDANPVIAQVLDTAKVPDSKAFTAYLMELAIHKKIKIEDYKSKLKTTYYRISLIDENVAHESTLMWMLFNEIGDGTSFTTKELKKARGKKLGRSFDDWADDQFYSADKDQYMPEELLLKKKRSNRIILGLRIASLVAAGLAVLFTRKYIWPIIIVAGLLFVIGTIGMYRDKNQINLYSKKGALEVDKVRSFKKMLKDIGRFNMKEVGDLILWEDILPYAVSFGLAKKVMKELKIEFNQDELNNSDLFFYGFLANSGKNSFAENFNTCFKNGIAAGSSSVSSGSFGSGSSGGFGGGSGGGAF
;
A
#
# COMPACT_ATOMS: atom_id res chain seq x y z
N MET A 1 1.78 -4.38 -29.58
CA MET A 1 2.31 -3.78 -28.33
C MET A 1 2.22 -4.68 -27.10
N ARG A 2 1.27 -5.62 -26.99
CA ARG A 2 1.10 -6.58 -25.86
C ARG A 2 2.31 -7.51 -25.63
N ARG A 3 3.06 -7.90 -26.66
CA ARG A 3 4.21 -8.84 -26.53
C ARG A 3 5.49 -8.22 -25.92
N LYS A 4 5.63 -6.89 -25.84
CA LYS A 4 6.81 -6.24 -25.23
C LYS A 4 6.62 -5.96 -23.73
N LEU A 5 5.37 -5.70 -23.27
CA LEU A 5 5.06 -5.58 -21.83
C LEU A 5 5.13 -6.91 -21.07
N LEU A 6 4.81 -8.04 -21.75
CA LEU A 6 4.91 -9.38 -21.14
C LEU A 6 6.35 -9.84 -20.89
N LYS A 7 7.34 -9.24 -21.55
CA LYS A 7 8.78 -9.57 -21.36
C LYS A 7 9.44 -8.79 -20.22
N ILE A 8 8.82 -7.71 -19.73
CA ILE A 8 9.33 -6.90 -18.61
C ILE A 8 8.77 -7.40 -17.27
N LEU A 9 7.60 -8.04 -17.27
CA LEU A 9 6.96 -8.60 -16.07
C LEU A 9 7.82 -9.66 -15.35
N PRO A 10 8.47 -10.64 -16.04
CA PRO A 10 9.33 -11.61 -15.36
C PRO A 10 10.63 -10.99 -14.83
N LEU A 11 11.14 -9.90 -15.43
CA LEU A 11 12.33 -9.22 -14.92
C LEU A 11 12.07 -8.48 -13.62
N ILE A 12 10.88 -7.87 -13.49
CA ILE A 12 10.40 -7.24 -12.24
C ILE A 12 10.10 -8.30 -11.17
N SER A 13 9.57 -9.45 -11.57
CA SER A 13 9.31 -10.58 -10.67
C SER A 13 10.61 -11.22 -10.14
N VAL A 14 11.65 -11.34 -10.96
CA VAL A 14 12.98 -11.86 -10.53
C VAL A 14 13.69 -10.85 -9.63
N LEU A 15 13.59 -9.55 -9.89
CA LEU A 15 14.11 -8.52 -8.97
C LEU A 15 13.40 -8.54 -7.61
N LEU A 16 12.09 -8.79 -7.57
CA LEU A 16 11.32 -8.93 -6.34
C LEU A 16 11.62 -10.24 -5.58
N PHE A 17 12.00 -11.31 -6.28
CA PHE A 17 12.30 -12.61 -5.66
C PHE A 17 13.69 -12.66 -5.01
N CYS A 18 14.66 -11.89 -5.48
CA CYS A 18 15.99 -11.77 -4.86
C CYS A 18 15.99 -11.07 -3.50
N PHE A 19 14.90 -10.35 -3.14
CA PHE A 19 14.75 -9.69 -1.84
C PHE A 19 13.96 -10.51 -0.80
N ALA A 20 13.49 -11.71 -1.14
CA ALA A 20 12.60 -12.51 -0.29
C ALA A 20 13.25 -13.76 0.30
N MET A 21 14.54 -13.74 0.63
CA MET A 21 15.13 -14.81 1.44
C MET A 21 14.96 -14.45 2.92
N PRO A 22 14.17 -15.19 3.70
CA PRO A 22 14.10 -14.98 5.15
C PRO A 22 15.42 -15.44 5.77
N GLN A 23 16.24 -14.48 6.21
CA GLN A 23 17.29 -14.79 7.18
C GLN A 23 16.60 -15.17 8.51
N LYS A 24 16.79 -16.40 8.95
CA LYS A 24 16.48 -16.79 10.32
C LYS A 24 17.43 -16.07 11.27
N ALA A 25 17.11 -14.83 11.64
CA ALA A 25 17.70 -14.20 12.80
C ALA A 25 17.05 -14.83 14.05
N LYS A 26 17.86 -15.31 15.00
CA LYS A 26 17.42 -15.52 16.37
C LYS A 26 16.82 -14.21 16.83
N ALA A 27 15.57 -14.21 17.26
CA ALA A 27 14.94 -13.05 17.88
C ALA A 27 15.63 -12.82 19.25
N GLU A 28 16.69 -12.03 19.27
CA GLU A 28 17.07 -11.26 20.44
C GLU A 28 15.90 -10.31 20.72
N VAL A 29 15.40 -10.29 21.94
CA VAL A 29 14.34 -9.38 22.34
C VAL A 29 14.90 -7.97 22.23
N GLU A 30 14.58 -7.29 21.14
CA GLU A 30 15.05 -5.93 20.87
C GLU A 30 14.47 -4.98 21.91
N VAL A 31 15.35 -4.38 22.74
CA VAL A 31 14.96 -3.40 23.74
C VAL A 31 14.45 -2.14 23.05
N LYS A 32 13.19 -1.76 23.34
CA LYS A 32 12.57 -0.57 22.77
C LYS A 32 12.71 0.62 23.70
N TYR A 33 13.33 1.69 23.22
CA TYR A 33 13.53 2.93 23.93
C TYR A 33 13.63 4.12 22.96
N ASP A 34 13.37 5.32 23.48
CA ASP A 34 13.59 6.60 22.80
C ASP A 34 14.69 7.39 23.52
N ILE A 35 15.49 8.16 22.78
CA ILE A 35 16.41 9.14 23.34
C ILE A 35 15.78 10.52 23.20
N GLN A 36 15.31 11.07 24.32
CA GLN A 36 14.64 12.36 24.38
C GLN A 36 15.61 13.52 24.20
N ASN A 37 16.79 13.46 24.87
CA ASN A 37 17.83 14.46 24.77
C ASN A 37 19.22 13.79 24.74
N ASN A 38 20.13 14.35 23.94
CA ASN A 38 21.55 14.04 23.98
C ASN A 38 22.30 15.38 24.02
N GLN A 39 22.78 15.74 25.20
CA GLN A 39 23.51 16.98 25.45
C GLN A 39 24.98 16.70 25.67
N VAL A 40 25.86 17.36 24.91
CA VAL A 40 27.31 17.20 25.02
C VAL A 40 27.97 18.55 25.25
N THR A 41 28.76 18.63 26.27
CA THR A 41 29.66 19.77 26.53
C THR A 41 31.10 19.30 26.48
N SER A 42 31.89 19.81 25.55
CA SER A 42 33.30 19.51 25.36
C SER A 42 34.12 20.75 25.73
N LYS A 43 34.88 20.71 26.80
CA LYS A 43 35.76 21.80 27.22
C LYS A 43 37.18 21.55 26.71
N VAL A 44 37.72 22.55 26.02
CA VAL A 44 39.10 22.57 25.53
C VAL A 44 40.04 22.87 26.70
N ASN A 45 41.02 22.02 26.91
CA ASN A 45 42.03 22.23 27.97
C ASN A 45 43.33 22.76 27.35
N PRO A 46 44.15 23.52 28.14
CA PRO A 46 45.43 24.07 27.67
C PRO A 46 46.46 23.04 27.23
N ASP A 47 46.32 21.79 27.64
CA ASP A 47 47.18 20.65 27.27
C ASP A 47 46.72 19.92 25.98
N GLY A 48 45.72 20.44 25.27
CA GLY A 48 45.20 19.84 24.07
C GLY A 48 44.26 18.64 24.31
N SER A 49 43.88 18.39 25.56
CA SER A 49 42.84 17.40 25.87
C SER A 49 41.43 18.03 25.82
N LEU A 50 40.42 17.18 25.74
CA LEU A 50 39.00 17.56 25.87
C LEU A 50 38.40 16.95 27.11
N THR A 51 37.79 17.77 27.97
CA THR A 51 36.92 17.31 29.06
C THR A 51 35.48 17.25 28.54
N ILE A 52 34.93 16.07 28.46
CA ILE A 52 33.58 15.84 27.90
C ILE A 52 32.62 15.53 29.03
N LYS A 53 31.45 16.19 28.99
CA LYS A 53 30.29 15.85 29.80
C LYS A 53 29.11 15.59 28.83
N ARG A 54 28.65 14.36 28.77
CA ARG A 54 27.55 13.91 27.92
C ARG A 54 26.40 13.45 28.79
N ARG A 55 25.25 14.08 28.64
CA ARG A 55 24.00 13.69 29.27
C ARG A 55 23.09 13.08 28.22
N ILE A 56 22.53 11.89 28.49
CA ILE A 56 21.59 11.19 27.64
C ILE A 56 20.35 10.88 28.47
N ASP A 57 19.20 11.30 27.99
CA ASP A 57 17.90 11.06 28.62
C ASP A 57 17.15 10.00 27.82
N TYR A 58 17.00 8.81 28.40
CA TYR A 58 16.28 7.65 27.85
C TYR A 58 14.84 7.63 28.35
N GLU A 59 13.91 7.19 27.50
CA GLU A 59 12.54 6.80 27.84
C GLU A 59 12.32 5.38 27.35
N PHE A 60 12.14 4.43 28.24
CA PHE A 60 12.01 3.02 27.91
C PHE A 60 10.57 2.65 27.57
N GLN A 61 10.39 1.82 26.53
CA GLN A 61 9.10 1.27 26.11
C GLN A 61 9.01 -0.25 26.35
N SER A 62 10.11 -0.88 26.78
CA SER A 62 10.21 -2.29 27.16
C SER A 62 11.14 -2.46 28.35
N THR A 63 11.16 -3.63 28.94
CA THR A 63 12.15 -4.01 29.95
C THR A 63 13.57 -3.95 29.37
N ALA A 64 14.54 -3.57 30.23
CA ALA A 64 15.96 -3.50 29.87
C ALA A 64 16.81 -3.85 31.07
N ASN A 65 18.09 -4.23 30.86
CA ASN A 65 19.06 -4.52 31.91
C ASN A 65 20.10 -3.41 32.07
N GLY A 66 20.11 -2.43 31.17
CA GLY A 66 21.02 -1.31 31.24
C GLY A 66 21.17 -0.55 29.93
N VAL A 67 22.12 0.38 29.96
CA VAL A 67 22.49 1.18 28.79
C VAL A 67 24.00 1.13 28.59
N PHE A 68 24.42 1.34 27.36
CA PHE A 68 25.84 1.45 27.04
C PHE A 68 26.11 2.68 26.19
N TYR A 69 27.33 3.20 26.29
CA TYR A 69 27.85 4.27 25.46
C TYR A 69 29.24 3.91 24.96
N ARG A 70 29.45 3.99 23.64
CA ARG A 70 30.74 3.76 22.99
C ARG A 70 31.36 5.08 22.56
N GLN A 71 32.63 5.28 22.94
CA GLN A 71 33.45 6.39 22.48
C GLN A 71 34.61 5.86 21.66
N ASN A 72 34.56 6.10 20.36
CA ASN A 72 35.68 5.78 19.47
C ASN A 72 36.76 6.85 19.57
N LEU A 73 38.00 6.44 19.43
CA LEU A 73 39.19 7.26 19.62
C LEU A 73 40.16 7.04 18.46
N GLU A 74 40.95 8.08 18.15
CA GLU A 74 42.13 7.94 17.31
C GLU A 74 43.24 7.16 18.02
N PRO A 75 44.18 6.52 17.28
CA PRO A 75 45.18 5.65 17.87
C PRO A 75 46.06 6.28 18.97
N ASN A 76 46.28 7.61 18.93
CA ASN A 76 47.09 8.36 19.90
C ASN A 76 46.27 8.95 21.06
N GLN A 77 44.94 8.71 21.10
CA GLN A 77 44.03 9.21 22.10
C GLN A 77 43.78 8.18 23.19
N LYS A 78 43.48 8.63 24.40
CA LYS A 78 43.10 7.79 25.54
C LYS A 78 42.01 8.48 26.37
N ILE A 79 41.12 7.69 26.95
CA ILE A 79 40.17 8.17 27.95
C ILE A 79 40.79 8.13 29.33
N LYS A 80 40.58 9.19 30.11
CA LYS A 80 40.98 9.32 31.52
C LYS A 80 39.82 9.89 32.35
N HIS A 81 39.90 9.74 33.67
CA HIS A 81 39.02 10.39 34.64
C HIS A 81 37.54 10.14 34.39
N VAL A 82 37.17 8.87 34.15
CA VAL A 82 35.78 8.50 33.89
C VAL A 82 34.97 8.61 35.19
N LYS A 83 33.86 9.37 35.12
CA LYS A 83 32.86 9.49 36.16
C LYS A 83 31.48 9.38 35.53
N ILE A 84 30.61 8.54 36.09
CA ILE A 84 29.25 8.36 35.58
C ILE A 84 28.27 8.69 36.72
N THR A 85 27.23 9.44 36.38
CA THR A 85 26.10 9.71 37.27
C THR A 85 24.80 9.29 36.62
N THR A 86 23.89 8.76 37.40
CA THR A 86 22.60 8.25 36.94
C THR A 86 21.44 8.90 37.69
N LYS A 87 20.30 9.01 37.04
CA LYS A 87 19.05 9.44 37.65
C LYS A 87 17.90 8.66 36.99
N ALA A 88 17.12 7.96 37.82
CA ALA A 88 15.93 7.24 37.36
C ALA A 88 14.69 8.00 37.83
N ASN A 89 13.75 8.28 36.93
CA ASN A 89 12.53 9.05 37.17
C ASN A 89 12.81 10.32 38.02
N ASP A 90 12.09 10.54 39.10
CA ASP A 90 12.25 11.68 40.01
C ASP A 90 13.25 11.42 41.15
N ALA A 91 13.95 10.29 41.11
CA ALA A 91 14.96 9.96 42.12
C ALA A 91 16.14 10.96 42.13
N PRO A 92 16.87 11.11 43.25
CA PRO A 92 18.08 11.91 43.30
C PRO A 92 19.14 11.41 42.32
N THR A 93 19.98 12.33 41.83
CA THR A 93 21.15 11.95 41.02
C THR A 93 22.18 11.22 41.88
N LEU A 94 22.57 10.03 41.44
CA LEU A 94 23.54 9.19 42.14
C LEU A 94 24.86 9.11 41.36
N ASN A 95 26.00 9.02 42.05
CA ASN A 95 27.23 8.60 41.43
C ASN A 95 27.16 7.09 41.20
N SER A 96 27.26 6.65 39.94
CA SER A 96 27.30 5.22 39.64
C SER A 96 28.70 4.71 39.94
N THR A 97 28.80 3.81 40.90
CA THR A 97 30.03 3.02 41.19
C THR A 97 29.99 1.69 40.43
N ASP A 98 28.81 1.28 40.00
CA ASP A 98 28.59 0.05 39.29
C ASP A 98 28.48 0.36 37.77
N PHE A 99 29.64 0.48 37.13
CA PHE A 99 29.74 0.57 35.66
C PHE A 99 30.98 -0.21 35.19
N THR A 100 30.88 -0.74 33.97
CA THR A 100 32.01 -1.43 33.35
C THR A 100 32.61 -0.56 32.25
N LEU A 101 33.91 -0.32 32.32
CA LEU A 101 34.69 0.31 31.25
C LEU A 101 35.45 -0.78 30.48
N ARG A 102 34.99 -1.09 29.30
CA ARG A 102 35.58 -2.12 28.44
C ARG A 102 36.30 -1.46 27.25
N LYS A 103 37.55 -1.89 27.01
CA LYS A 103 38.27 -1.48 25.80
C LYS A 103 37.64 -2.20 24.58
N SER A 104 37.32 -1.46 23.56
CA SER A 104 36.86 -1.97 22.26
C SER A 104 37.95 -1.81 21.21
N GLU A 105 37.75 -2.35 20.02
CA GLU A 105 38.69 -2.26 18.89
C GLU A 105 39.06 -0.81 18.55
N HIS A 106 38.09 0.09 18.62
CA HIS A 106 38.22 1.50 18.19
C HIS A 106 38.08 2.50 19.34
N GLY A 107 38.13 2.07 20.60
CA GLY A 107 37.99 2.98 21.74
C GLY A 107 37.53 2.30 23.03
N TYR A 108 36.51 2.85 23.68
CA TYR A 108 35.96 2.35 24.93
C TYR A 108 34.45 2.28 24.93
N GLU A 109 33.93 1.26 25.59
CA GLU A 109 32.52 1.08 25.88
C GLU A 109 32.27 1.22 27.38
N MET A 110 31.33 2.09 27.75
CA MET A 110 30.90 2.34 29.12
C MET A 110 29.52 1.73 29.31
N ILE A 111 29.44 0.66 30.10
CA ILE A 111 28.22 -0.10 30.35
C ILE A 111 27.70 0.27 31.72
N VAL A 112 26.44 0.67 31.81
CA VAL A 112 25.76 1.07 33.03
C VAL A 112 24.57 0.14 33.27
N PRO A 113 24.66 -0.80 34.22
CA PRO A 113 23.54 -1.65 34.58
C PRO A 113 22.40 -0.83 35.18
N HIS A 114 21.18 -1.11 34.71
CA HIS A 114 19.96 -0.53 35.23
C HIS A 114 18.77 -1.38 34.84
N VAL A 115 18.11 -2.01 35.81
CA VAL A 115 16.97 -2.88 35.54
C VAL A 115 15.72 -2.05 35.39
N VAL A 116 15.22 -1.96 34.15
CA VAL A 116 13.94 -1.32 33.80
C VAL A 116 12.85 -2.37 33.88
N ARG A 117 11.82 -2.13 34.67
CA ARG A 117 10.69 -3.06 34.88
C ARG A 117 9.39 -2.51 34.31
N GLU A 118 9.25 -1.20 34.21
CA GLU A 118 8.03 -0.52 33.80
C GLU A 118 8.20 0.22 32.46
N LYS A 119 7.13 0.31 31.70
CA LYS A 119 7.10 1.14 30.50
C LYS A 119 7.07 2.62 30.88
N HIS A 120 7.65 3.45 30.01
CA HIS A 120 7.77 4.91 30.18
C HIS A 120 8.68 5.31 31.38
N GLU A 121 9.54 4.40 31.84
CA GLU A 121 10.57 4.77 32.80
C GLU A 121 11.58 5.73 32.14
N HIS A 122 11.87 6.84 32.83
CA HIS A 122 12.87 7.82 32.42
C HIS A 122 14.19 7.54 33.13
N PHE A 123 15.24 7.38 32.34
CA PHE A 123 16.57 7.14 32.87
C PHE A 123 17.59 8.10 32.25
N THR A 124 18.22 8.93 33.07
CA THR A 124 19.25 9.86 32.63
C THR A 124 20.62 9.35 33.05
N VAL A 125 21.54 9.27 32.08
CA VAL A 125 22.95 8.98 32.36
C VAL A 125 23.81 10.14 31.92
N THR A 126 24.73 10.57 32.80
CA THR A 126 25.73 11.57 32.47
C THR A 126 27.11 10.94 32.55
N TYR A 127 27.78 10.90 31.41
CA TYR A 127 29.17 10.44 31.27
C TYR A 127 30.09 11.66 31.31
N ALA A 128 31.05 11.68 32.23
CA ALA A 128 32.10 12.69 32.30
C ALA A 128 33.47 12.01 32.18
N TYR A 129 34.27 12.45 31.23
CA TYR A 129 35.59 11.88 30.96
C TYR A 129 36.49 12.88 30.23
N GLN A 130 37.79 12.57 30.17
CA GLN A 130 38.77 13.36 29.44
C GLN A 130 39.36 12.52 28.27
N ILE A 131 39.46 13.12 27.10
CA ILE A 131 40.17 12.56 25.95
C ILE A 131 41.50 13.29 25.77
N THR A 132 42.61 12.56 25.85
CA THR A 132 43.96 13.11 25.64
C THR A 132 44.25 13.25 24.15
N ASN A 133 45.13 14.20 23.77
CA ASN A 133 45.58 14.43 22.40
C ASN A 133 44.43 14.67 21.39
N ALA A 134 43.35 15.30 21.84
CA ALA A 134 42.20 15.56 21.01
C ALA A 134 42.44 16.75 20.03
N ILE A 135 43.37 17.65 20.39
CA ILE A 135 43.74 18.81 19.62
C ILE A 135 45.12 18.62 19.03
N THR A 136 45.32 19.02 17.79
CA THR A 136 46.62 19.07 17.12
C THR A 136 47.04 20.53 16.95
N ASN A 137 48.24 20.88 17.47
CA ASN A 137 48.84 22.18 17.21
C ASN A 137 49.74 22.08 15.97
N TYR A 138 49.47 22.92 15.00
CA TYR A 138 50.32 23.14 13.82
C TYR A 138 51.19 24.38 14.03
N ARG A 139 51.99 24.78 13.06
CA ARG A 139 52.79 26.02 13.17
C ARG A 139 51.94 27.29 13.27
N ASP A 140 50.81 27.32 12.60
CA ASP A 140 50.02 28.52 12.36
C ASP A 140 48.62 28.46 13.00
N ILE A 141 48.15 27.34 13.43
CA ILE A 141 46.87 27.11 14.11
C ILE A 141 46.88 25.93 15.06
N ALA A 142 45.92 25.91 15.98
CA ALA A 142 45.46 24.70 16.66
C ALA A 142 44.15 24.22 15.99
N GLU A 143 43.98 22.91 15.87
CA GLU A 143 42.85 22.28 15.17
C GLU A 143 42.20 21.24 16.10
N LEU A 144 40.88 21.29 16.16
CA LEU A 144 40.03 20.23 16.68
C LEU A 144 39.12 19.74 15.55
N ASN A 145 39.26 18.47 15.18
CA ASN A 145 38.31 17.78 14.34
C ASN A 145 37.72 16.62 15.11
N PHE A 146 36.44 16.70 15.50
CA PHE A 146 35.87 15.78 16.46
C PHE A 146 34.43 15.43 16.13
N MET A 147 34.13 14.13 16.06
CA MET A 147 32.77 13.60 15.93
C MET A 147 32.05 13.73 17.28
N ILE A 148 31.42 14.88 17.51
CA ILE A 148 30.81 15.20 18.82
C ILE A 148 29.54 14.40 19.08
N ILE A 149 28.77 14.06 18.03
CA ILE A 149 27.72 13.04 18.04
C ILE A 149 28.12 11.99 17.01
N GLY A 150 28.36 10.77 17.46
CA GLY A 150 28.74 9.71 16.55
C GLY A 150 27.58 9.17 15.72
N ASN A 151 27.90 8.37 14.71
CA ASN A 151 26.95 7.70 13.83
C ASN A 151 26.57 6.29 14.29
N GLY A 152 27.04 5.84 15.44
CA GLY A 152 26.73 4.52 16.01
C GLY A 152 25.44 4.47 16.86
N TRP A 153 24.49 5.34 16.61
CA TRP A 153 23.17 5.33 17.24
C TRP A 153 22.18 4.64 16.32
N ASP A 154 21.57 3.56 16.73
CA ASP A 154 20.57 2.84 15.95
C ASP A 154 19.21 3.53 16.01
N THR A 155 18.94 4.25 17.11
CA THR A 155 17.68 4.99 17.32
C THR A 155 17.83 6.48 16.99
N ARG A 156 16.69 7.14 16.81
CA ARG A 156 16.62 8.60 16.58
C ARG A 156 16.88 9.37 17.88
N LEU A 157 17.66 10.45 17.78
CA LEU A 157 17.87 11.40 18.87
C LEU A 157 16.90 12.57 18.69
N LYS A 158 15.89 12.71 19.59
CA LYS A 158 14.82 13.71 19.43
C LYS A 158 15.35 15.14 19.53
N LYS A 159 16.20 15.42 20.55
CA LYS A 159 16.85 16.72 20.72
C LYS A 159 18.34 16.52 20.94
N VAL A 160 19.14 17.21 20.16
CA VAL A 160 20.61 17.21 20.27
C VAL A 160 21.10 18.62 20.50
N LYS A 161 21.92 18.78 21.55
CA LYS A 161 22.66 20.02 21.82
C LYS A 161 24.11 19.68 22.13
N ALA A 162 25.01 20.10 21.26
CA ALA A 162 26.44 19.90 21.46
C ALA A 162 27.14 21.25 21.58
N SER A 163 28.10 21.37 22.49
CA SER A 163 28.87 22.62 22.66
C SER A 163 30.35 22.32 22.84
N VAL A 164 31.18 23.20 22.24
CA VAL A 164 32.61 23.26 22.51
C VAL A 164 32.87 24.56 23.25
N ILE A 165 33.52 24.48 24.41
CA ILE A 165 33.82 25.61 25.29
C ILE A 165 35.32 25.76 25.40
N PHE A 166 35.83 26.92 25.12
CA PHE A 166 37.24 27.30 25.25
C PHE A 166 37.52 27.95 26.62
N PRO A 167 38.78 28.05 27.03
CA PRO A 167 39.14 28.61 28.36
C PRO A 167 38.78 30.09 28.53
N GLY A 168 38.46 30.81 27.46
CA GLY A 168 38.08 32.23 27.43
C GLY A 168 37.81 32.71 26.02
N PRO A 169 37.74 34.04 25.79
CA PRO A 169 37.58 34.59 24.45
C PRO A 169 38.64 34.09 23.47
N VAL A 170 38.24 33.83 22.24
CA VAL A 170 39.12 33.29 21.19
C VAL A 170 39.04 34.14 19.95
N LYS A 171 40.07 34.95 19.74
CA LYS A 171 40.20 35.72 18.47
C LYS A 171 40.43 34.75 17.31
N ASP A 172 39.89 35.06 16.12
CA ASP A 172 40.03 34.23 14.92
C ASP A 172 39.50 32.81 15.07
N LEU A 173 38.51 32.54 15.94
CA LEU A 173 37.82 31.29 16.03
C LEU A 173 37.02 31.03 14.76
N LYS A 174 37.30 29.92 14.08
CA LYS A 174 36.50 29.47 12.95
C LYS A 174 36.03 28.05 13.22
N ALA A 175 34.76 27.78 12.91
CA ALA A 175 34.19 26.47 13.09
C ALA A 175 33.25 26.09 11.93
N TRP A 176 33.20 24.84 11.66
CA TRP A 176 32.28 24.20 10.71
C TRP A 176 31.63 23.01 11.40
N ALA A 177 30.41 22.71 11.04
CA ALA A 177 29.71 21.51 11.46
C ALA A 177 29.33 20.68 10.25
N HIS A 178 29.65 19.39 10.30
CA HIS A 178 29.27 18.42 9.27
C HIS A 178 28.24 17.47 9.89
N GLY A 179 27.04 17.39 9.29
CA GLY A 179 25.91 16.61 9.79
C GLY A 179 24.64 16.87 9.01
N PRO A 180 23.47 16.80 9.66
CA PRO A 180 22.19 17.05 8.99
C PRO A 180 22.10 18.50 8.50
N LEU A 181 21.48 18.68 7.34
CA LEU A 181 21.39 20.00 6.69
C LEU A 181 20.48 21.01 7.40
N ASP A 182 19.64 20.54 8.31
CA ASP A 182 18.73 21.32 9.15
C ASP A 182 19.32 21.63 10.55
N GLY A 183 20.53 21.15 10.83
CA GLY A 183 21.28 21.52 12.02
C GLY A 183 21.70 22.98 12.01
N LYS A 184 21.80 23.56 13.21
CA LYS A 184 22.25 24.96 13.40
C LYS A 184 23.61 24.97 14.07
N LEU A 185 24.48 25.88 13.61
CA LEU A 185 25.78 26.17 14.18
C LEU A 185 25.83 27.63 14.59
N GLU A 186 26.20 27.89 15.85
CA GLU A 186 26.46 29.22 16.40
C GLU A 186 27.89 29.24 16.90
N VAL A 187 28.64 30.27 16.50
CA VAL A 187 30.05 30.49 16.91
C VAL A 187 30.11 31.82 17.62
N ASP A 188 30.50 31.77 18.89
CA ASP A 188 30.68 32.96 19.72
C ASP A 188 32.15 33.07 20.14
N PRO A 189 32.96 33.92 19.43
CA PRO A 189 34.36 34.14 19.78
C PRO A 189 34.56 34.94 21.08
N GLN A 190 33.58 35.76 21.51
CA GLN A 190 33.67 36.56 22.72
C GLN A 190 33.54 35.70 23.98
N ASP A 191 32.60 34.76 23.94
CA ASP A 191 32.42 33.78 25.02
C ASP A 191 33.32 32.52 24.84
N GLY A 192 34.06 32.44 23.73
CA GLY A 192 34.87 31.26 23.40
C GLY A 192 34.02 30.00 23.33
N LYS A 193 32.92 30.04 22.57
CA LYS A 193 31.94 28.98 22.56
C LYS A 193 31.43 28.66 21.16
N ILE A 194 31.22 27.37 20.90
CA ILE A 194 30.56 26.86 19.68
C ILE A 194 29.37 26.05 20.15
N ILE A 195 28.19 26.29 19.58
CA ILE A 195 26.96 25.54 19.87
C ILE A 195 26.42 24.94 18.59
N MET A 196 26.07 23.67 18.64
CA MET A 196 25.39 22.93 17.56
C MET A 196 24.09 22.37 18.10
N THR A 197 23.00 22.54 17.35
CA THR A 197 21.69 21.97 17.68
C THR A 197 21.10 21.25 16.48
N ALA A 198 20.44 20.14 16.74
CA ALA A 198 19.67 19.41 15.75
C ALA A 198 18.45 18.77 16.42
N ASP A 199 17.31 18.80 15.72
CA ASP A 199 16.09 18.14 16.14
C ASP A 199 15.83 16.90 15.28
N ASN A 200 15.36 15.84 15.93
CA ASN A 200 15.02 14.56 15.26
C ASN A 200 16.16 13.99 14.41
N LEU A 201 17.38 14.03 14.93
CA LEU A 201 18.55 13.43 14.27
C LEU A 201 18.31 11.94 14.04
N GLY A 202 18.32 11.51 12.78
CA GLY A 202 18.07 10.12 12.40
C GLY A 202 19.14 9.16 12.93
N GLY A 203 18.78 7.90 13.11
CA GLY A 203 19.77 6.86 13.40
C GLY A 203 20.90 6.86 12.36
N HIS A 204 22.08 6.43 12.75
CA HIS A 204 23.32 6.39 11.94
C HIS A 204 23.76 7.75 11.36
N THR A 205 23.26 8.85 11.93
CA THR A 205 23.64 10.22 11.51
C THR A 205 24.47 10.87 12.62
N GLY A 206 25.70 11.28 12.29
CA GLY A 206 26.59 11.97 13.22
C GLY A 206 26.59 13.49 13.04
N ILE A 207 27.19 14.17 14.02
CA ILE A 207 27.56 15.60 13.95
C ILE A 207 29.04 15.70 14.26
N GLU A 208 29.81 16.19 13.30
CA GLU A 208 31.23 16.48 13.45
C GLU A 208 31.41 17.98 13.58
N VAL A 209 32.26 18.40 14.52
CA VAL A 209 32.74 19.76 14.65
C VAL A 209 34.20 19.82 14.18
N HIS A 210 34.46 20.68 13.20
CA HIS A 210 35.79 21.03 12.77
C HIS A 210 36.05 22.50 13.12
N THR A 211 37.07 22.78 13.92
CA THR A 211 37.36 24.14 14.36
C THR A 211 38.87 24.38 14.40
N ILE A 212 39.24 25.61 14.01
CA ILE A 212 40.61 26.11 14.09
C ILE A 212 40.66 27.39 14.91
N PHE A 213 41.71 27.53 15.70
CA PHE A 213 41.90 28.61 16.67
C PHE A 213 43.38 28.89 16.93
N PRO A 214 43.75 30.03 17.59
CA PRO A 214 45.14 30.35 17.89
C PRO A 214 45.82 29.37 18.85
N LEU A 215 47.11 29.14 18.67
CA LEU A 215 47.96 28.28 19.50
C LEU A 215 47.96 28.68 20.99
N SER A 216 47.71 29.95 21.30
CA SER A 216 47.65 30.49 22.65
C SER A 216 46.56 29.86 23.52
N VAL A 217 45.56 29.23 22.93
CA VAL A 217 44.49 28.48 23.62
C VAL A 217 45.02 27.18 24.21
N THR A 218 45.95 26.53 23.52
CA THR A 218 46.52 25.22 23.93
C THR A 218 48.04 25.28 24.05
N PRO A 219 48.62 26.15 24.93
CA PRO A 219 50.04 26.41 24.98
C PRO A 219 50.84 25.22 25.57
N LYS A 220 50.17 24.30 26.28
CA LYS A 220 50.80 23.12 26.90
C LYS A 220 50.58 21.83 26.10
N ASN A 221 50.00 21.95 24.88
CA ASN A 221 49.71 20.79 24.06
C ASN A 221 51.01 20.20 23.48
N LYS A 222 51.18 18.89 23.70
CA LYS A 222 52.33 18.11 23.21
C LYS A 222 52.11 17.44 21.88
N ASN A 223 50.84 17.40 21.39
CA ASN A 223 50.50 16.88 20.08
C ASN A 223 50.73 17.97 19.02
N VAL A 224 51.98 18.10 18.56
CA VAL A 224 52.43 19.16 17.67
C VAL A 224 52.84 18.58 16.32
N LYS A 225 52.40 19.22 15.22
CA LYS A 225 52.86 18.96 13.86
C LYS A 225 53.54 20.20 13.26
N ASN A 226 54.79 20.11 12.94
CA ASN A 226 55.63 21.24 12.51
C ASN A 226 55.44 21.63 11.03
N VAL A 227 54.16 21.85 10.62
CA VAL A 227 53.76 22.29 9.27
C VAL A 227 52.68 23.38 9.36
N ASN A 228 52.62 24.26 8.35
CA ASN A 228 51.51 25.20 8.21
C ASN A 228 50.27 24.46 7.71
N HIS A 229 49.11 24.66 8.34
CA HIS A 229 47.89 23.88 8.02
C HIS A 229 46.63 24.72 7.79
N LYS A 230 46.60 26.00 8.23
CA LYS A 230 45.45 26.90 8.12
C LYS A 230 44.87 26.96 6.70
N GLN A 231 45.73 27.14 5.70
CA GLN A 231 45.27 27.27 4.32
C GLN A 231 44.69 25.94 3.77
N ALA A 232 45.28 24.81 4.19
CA ALA A 232 44.78 23.48 3.81
C ALA A 232 43.35 23.25 4.36
N VAL A 233 43.13 23.56 5.64
CA VAL A 233 41.80 23.46 6.28
C VAL A 233 40.79 24.37 5.59
N LEU A 234 41.13 25.65 5.37
CA LEU A 234 40.21 26.59 4.70
C LEU A 234 39.84 26.15 3.28
N LYS A 235 40.81 25.61 2.54
CA LYS A 235 40.57 25.08 1.19
C LYS A 235 39.67 23.83 1.23
N GLN A 236 39.90 22.93 2.19
CA GLN A 236 39.08 21.74 2.39
C GLN A 236 37.64 22.12 2.72
N GLU A 237 37.43 23.00 3.70
CA GLU A 237 36.10 23.42 4.13
C GLU A 237 35.34 24.17 3.00
N LYS A 238 36.02 25.04 2.26
CA LYS A 238 35.47 25.68 1.07
C LYS A 238 35.01 24.65 0.01
N LYS A 239 35.79 23.61 -0.20
CA LYS A 239 35.44 22.53 -1.14
C LYS A 239 34.22 21.73 -0.65
N LEU A 240 34.18 21.36 0.63
CA LEU A 240 33.05 20.63 1.24
C LEU A 240 31.75 21.46 1.18
N ALA A 241 31.83 22.76 1.51
CA ALA A 241 30.70 23.67 1.39
C ALA A 241 30.20 23.81 -0.06
N ALA A 242 31.11 23.94 -1.02
CA ALA A 242 30.76 24.01 -2.44
C ALA A 242 30.10 22.72 -2.94
N GLN A 243 30.59 21.56 -2.52
CA GLN A 243 30.00 20.24 -2.85
C GLN A 243 28.59 20.09 -2.23
N SER A 244 28.42 20.47 -0.96
CA SER A 244 27.12 20.45 -0.27
C SER A 244 26.11 21.36 -0.97
N ASN A 245 26.50 22.61 -1.28
CA ASN A 245 25.65 23.56 -1.98
C ASN A 245 25.27 23.07 -3.39
N ALA A 246 26.24 22.48 -4.12
CA ALA A 246 25.98 21.90 -5.44
C ALA A 246 24.97 20.73 -5.36
N LYS A 247 25.12 19.84 -4.36
CA LYS A 247 24.18 18.74 -4.10
C LYS A 247 22.79 19.25 -3.77
N GLN A 248 22.68 20.26 -2.89
CA GLN A 248 21.39 20.87 -2.56
C GLN A 248 20.74 21.52 -3.79
N LYS A 249 21.49 22.28 -4.58
CA LYS A 249 20.99 22.90 -5.81
C LYS A 249 20.51 21.85 -6.82
N LYS A 250 21.28 20.77 -7.01
CA LYS A 250 20.87 19.64 -7.86
C LYS A 250 19.57 19.01 -7.37
N ASN A 251 19.45 18.71 -6.07
CA ASN A 251 18.24 18.11 -5.50
C ASN A 251 17.03 19.05 -5.66
N LEU A 252 17.19 20.35 -5.45
CA LEU A 252 16.14 21.33 -5.66
C LEU A 252 15.69 21.34 -7.13
N MET A 253 16.63 21.35 -8.08
CA MET A 253 16.30 21.33 -9.51
C MET A 253 15.53 20.05 -9.89
N ILE A 254 15.95 18.88 -9.40
CA ILE A 254 15.23 17.62 -9.64
C ILE A 254 13.81 17.71 -9.05
N SER A 255 13.68 18.21 -7.82
CA SER A 255 12.37 18.37 -7.19
C SER A 255 11.45 19.30 -7.98
N LEU A 256 11.95 20.44 -8.47
CA LEU A 256 11.18 21.39 -9.29
C LEU A 256 10.70 20.77 -10.61
N VAL A 257 11.56 20.00 -11.29
CA VAL A 257 11.17 19.27 -12.51
C VAL A 257 10.08 18.25 -12.20
N LEU A 258 10.20 17.49 -11.11
CA LEU A 258 9.18 16.52 -10.70
C LEU A 258 7.84 17.18 -10.33
N VAL A 259 7.88 18.32 -9.66
CA VAL A 259 6.67 19.13 -9.37
C VAL A 259 6.02 19.60 -10.66
N LEU A 260 6.81 20.09 -11.62
CA LEU A 260 6.29 20.51 -12.93
C LEU A 260 5.61 19.33 -13.65
N VAL A 261 6.25 18.16 -13.69
CA VAL A 261 5.66 16.93 -14.26
C VAL A 261 4.36 16.57 -13.55
N SER A 262 4.32 16.64 -12.22
CA SER A 262 3.10 16.38 -11.43
C SER A 262 1.97 17.34 -11.80
N VAL A 263 2.26 18.61 -11.89
CA VAL A 263 1.27 19.66 -12.23
C VAL A 263 0.74 19.47 -13.65
N VAL A 264 1.64 19.29 -14.63
CA VAL A 264 1.26 19.09 -16.04
C VAL A 264 0.38 17.84 -16.21
N THR A 265 0.80 16.71 -15.67
CA THR A 265 0.02 15.47 -15.77
C THR A 265 -1.31 15.55 -15.02
N GLY A 266 -1.34 16.23 -13.87
CA GLY A 266 -2.56 16.52 -13.12
C GLY A 266 -3.55 17.38 -13.92
N ILE A 267 -3.08 18.48 -14.50
CA ILE A 267 -3.89 19.37 -15.36
C ILE A 267 -4.40 18.62 -16.60
N LEU A 268 -3.55 17.82 -17.27
CA LEU A 268 -3.96 17.03 -18.42
C LEU A 268 -5.06 16.02 -18.07
N SER A 269 -4.97 15.40 -16.89
CA SER A 269 -6.02 14.50 -16.37
C SER A 269 -7.35 15.23 -16.16
N ILE A 270 -7.29 16.43 -15.54
CA ILE A 270 -8.46 17.29 -15.33
C ILE A 270 -9.06 17.72 -16.68
N PHE A 271 -8.23 18.27 -17.56
CA PHE A 271 -8.66 18.71 -18.90
C PHE A 271 -9.36 17.57 -19.65
N LYS A 272 -8.76 16.38 -19.72
CA LYS A 272 -9.36 15.21 -20.35
C LYS A 272 -10.70 14.86 -19.71
N GLY A 273 -10.82 14.87 -18.39
CA GLY A 273 -12.07 14.56 -17.68
C GLY A 273 -13.20 15.55 -17.97
N PHE A 274 -12.87 16.84 -18.14
CA PHE A 274 -13.87 17.90 -18.37
C PHE A 274 -14.21 18.10 -19.86
N THR A 275 -13.32 17.75 -20.79
CA THR A 275 -13.53 17.92 -22.24
C THR A 275 -14.13 16.69 -22.94
N THR A 276 -14.32 15.57 -22.23
CA THR A 276 -14.96 14.39 -22.82
C THR A 276 -16.37 14.70 -23.23
N GLN A 277 -16.65 14.50 -24.52
CA GLN A 277 -17.98 14.70 -25.11
C GLN A 277 -18.91 13.56 -24.69
N LYS A 278 -20.23 13.87 -24.69
CA LYS A 278 -21.28 12.88 -24.44
C LYS A 278 -21.38 11.95 -25.63
N ILE A 279 -21.14 10.65 -25.40
CA ILE A 279 -21.21 9.59 -26.42
C ILE A 279 -22.09 8.46 -25.92
N GLY A 280 -22.83 7.81 -26.85
CA GLY A 280 -23.79 6.76 -26.52
C GLY A 280 -25.08 7.30 -25.91
N TYR A 281 -26.05 6.43 -25.73
CA TYR A 281 -27.38 6.77 -25.23
C TYR A 281 -27.52 6.33 -23.76
N LYS A 282 -28.17 7.19 -22.96
CA LYS A 282 -28.41 6.89 -21.55
C LYS A 282 -29.84 6.36 -21.40
N PRO A 283 -30.03 5.17 -20.81
CA PRO A 283 -31.35 4.66 -20.46
C PRO A 283 -32.06 5.59 -19.47
N LYS A 284 -33.37 5.50 -19.40
CA LYS A 284 -34.19 6.23 -18.42
C LYS A 284 -33.83 5.82 -17.00
N LYS A 285 -34.12 6.68 -16.03
CA LYS A 285 -33.97 6.30 -14.62
C LYS A 285 -35.08 5.30 -14.25
N ILE A 286 -34.74 4.38 -13.34
CA ILE A 286 -35.69 3.35 -12.90
C ILE A 286 -36.97 3.99 -12.29
N SER A 287 -36.88 5.18 -11.72
CA SER A 287 -38.04 5.92 -11.18
C SER A 287 -38.99 6.45 -12.30
N GLU A 288 -38.49 6.58 -13.52
CA GLU A 288 -39.23 7.10 -14.67
C GLU A 288 -39.89 5.98 -15.51
N LEU A 289 -39.59 4.70 -15.18
CA LEU A 289 -40.09 3.52 -15.87
C LEU A 289 -41.41 3.06 -15.27
N SER A 290 -42.37 2.66 -16.15
CA SER A 290 -43.57 1.92 -15.80
C SER A 290 -43.26 0.41 -15.69
N HIS A 291 -44.25 -0.40 -15.27
CA HIS A 291 -44.22 -1.84 -15.45
C HIS A 291 -44.36 -2.17 -16.95
N ASP A 292 -43.62 -3.16 -17.40
CA ASP A 292 -43.79 -3.75 -18.74
C ASP A 292 -44.04 -5.24 -18.54
N TYR A 293 -45.04 -5.75 -19.24
CA TYR A 293 -45.48 -7.14 -19.16
C TYR A 293 -45.03 -7.95 -20.37
N GLU A 294 -44.48 -7.29 -21.37
CA GLU A 294 -43.91 -7.95 -22.54
C GLU A 294 -42.52 -8.47 -22.23
N ILE A 295 -42.24 -9.71 -22.67
CA ILE A 295 -40.90 -10.30 -22.55
C ILE A 295 -39.92 -9.46 -23.40
N PRO A 296 -38.77 -9.07 -22.87
CA PRO A 296 -37.74 -8.34 -23.61
C PRO A 296 -37.26 -9.12 -24.84
N ASP A 297 -36.81 -8.38 -25.88
CA ASP A 297 -36.20 -9.00 -27.07
C ASP A 297 -34.84 -9.67 -26.70
N ALA A 298 -34.15 -9.13 -25.71
CA ALA A 298 -32.91 -9.70 -25.20
C ALA A 298 -33.17 -10.94 -24.32
N ASN A 299 -32.52 -12.05 -24.60
CA ASN A 299 -32.64 -13.27 -23.81
C ASN A 299 -32.23 -13.03 -22.30
N PRO A 300 -32.55 -13.96 -21.39
CA PRO A 300 -32.32 -13.77 -19.94
C PRO A 300 -30.89 -13.42 -19.56
N VAL A 301 -29.87 -13.94 -20.26
CA VAL A 301 -28.46 -13.65 -20.03
C VAL A 301 -28.11 -12.23 -20.47
N ILE A 302 -28.48 -11.88 -21.70
CA ILE A 302 -28.25 -10.55 -22.26
C ILE A 302 -29.06 -9.49 -21.51
N ALA A 303 -30.27 -9.80 -21.06
CA ALA A 303 -31.06 -8.91 -20.21
C ALA A 303 -30.32 -8.54 -18.91
N GLN A 304 -29.60 -9.49 -18.27
CA GLN A 304 -28.77 -9.18 -17.11
C GLN A 304 -27.56 -8.30 -17.47
N VAL A 305 -26.90 -8.58 -18.61
CA VAL A 305 -25.80 -7.76 -19.14
C VAL A 305 -26.28 -6.32 -19.36
N LEU A 306 -27.43 -6.16 -19.99
CA LEU A 306 -28.01 -4.85 -20.30
C LEU A 306 -28.42 -4.07 -19.05
N ASP A 307 -29.04 -4.75 -18.08
CA ASP A 307 -29.43 -4.09 -16.82
C ASP A 307 -28.24 -3.60 -16.00
N THR A 308 -27.17 -4.40 -15.94
CA THR A 308 -26.01 -4.16 -15.06
C THR A 308 -24.85 -3.46 -15.76
N ALA A 309 -24.76 -3.50 -17.08
CA ALA A 309 -23.60 -3.14 -17.90
C ALA A 309 -22.30 -3.87 -17.45
N LYS A 310 -22.43 -5.11 -16.98
CA LYS A 310 -21.33 -5.96 -16.51
C LYS A 310 -21.43 -7.34 -17.16
N VAL A 311 -20.35 -8.11 -17.07
CA VAL A 311 -20.36 -9.52 -17.41
C VAL A 311 -21.41 -10.27 -16.57
N PRO A 312 -22.12 -11.26 -17.16
CA PRO A 312 -23.16 -11.99 -16.46
C PRO A 312 -22.58 -12.82 -15.30
N ASP A 313 -23.38 -12.99 -14.27
CA ASP A 313 -23.00 -13.79 -13.11
C ASP A 313 -23.53 -15.24 -13.18
N SER A 314 -23.26 -16.02 -12.14
CA SER A 314 -23.69 -17.40 -12.04
C SER A 314 -25.22 -17.60 -12.10
N LYS A 315 -26.03 -16.58 -11.81
CA LYS A 315 -27.49 -16.64 -11.94
C LYS A 315 -27.90 -16.59 -13.40
N ALA A 316 -27.22 -15.75 -14.19
CA ALA A 316 -27.44 -15.72 -15.64
C ALA A 316 -27.09 -17.07 -16.29
N PHE A 317 -26.02 -17.73 -15.83
CA PHE A 317 -25.68 -19.07 -16.31
C PHE A 317 -26.74 -20.11 -15.90
N THR A 318 -27.27 -20.01 -14.68
CA THR A 318 -28.40 -20.86 -14.26
C THR A 318 -29.64 -20.63 -15.12
N ALA A 319 -29.93 -19.36 -15.45
CA ALA A 319 -31.03 -19.00 -16.35
C ALA A 319 -30.81 -19.55 -17.77
N TYR A 320 -29.57 -19.52 -18.28
CA TYR A 320 -29.19 -20.11 -19.55
C TYR A 320 -29.49 -21.62 -19.60
N LEU A 321 -29.12 -22.37 -18.56
CA LEU A 321 -29.45 -23.80 -18.45
C LEU A 321 -30.96 -24.04 -18.42
N MET A 322 -31.73 -23.17 -17.75
CA MET A 322 -33.20 -23.28 -17.76
C MET A 322 -33.78 -23.03 -19.14
N GLU A 323 -33.27 -22.04 -19.85
CA GLU A 323 -33.66 -21.75 -21.22
C GLU A 323 -33.40 -22.93 -22.16
N LEU A 324 -32.22 -23.56 -22.06
CA LEU A 324 -31.92 -24.80 -22.79
C LEU A 324 -32.88 -25.95 -22.44
N ALA A 325 -33.31 -26.04 -21.18
CA ALA A 325 -34.27 -27.07 -20.76
C ALA A 325 -35.68 -26.79 -21.30
N ILE A 326 -36.13 -25.54 -21.32
CA ILE A 326 -37.41 -25.11 -21.94
C ILE A 326 -37.43 -25.49 -23.41
N HIS A 327 -36.34 -25.22 -24.13
CA HIS A 327 -36.20 -25.58 -25.53
C HIS A 327 -35.89 -27.07 -25.77
N LYS A 328 -36.00 -27.92 -24.73
CA LYS A 328 -35.79 -29.38 -24.82
C LYS A 328 -34.41 -29.79 -25.36
N LYS A 329 -33.39 -28.93 -25.15
CA LYS A 329 -32.01 -29.23 -25.53
C LYS A 329 -31.26 -30.00 -24.44
N ILE A 330 -31.65 -29.77 -23.19
CA ILE A 330 -31.16 -30.55 -22.02
C ILE A 330 -32.34 -30.97 -21.16
N LYS A 331 -32.12 -31.97 -20.29
CA LYS A 331 -33.08 -32.42 -19.29
C LYS A 331 -32.49 -32.17 -17.89
N ILE A 332 -33.29 -31.60 -17.01
CA ILE A 332 -32.91 -31.40 -15.61
C ILE A 332 -33.82 -32.24 -14.73
N GLU A 333 -33.25 -33.13 -13.92
CA GLU A 333 -33.97 -34.05 -13.03
C GLU A 333 -33.40 -33.96 -11.62
N ASP A 334 -34.26 -34.02 -10.61
CA ASP A 334 -33.79 -34.14 -9.23
C ASP A 334 -33.60 -35.58 -8.82
N TYR A 335 -32.69 -35.80 -7.89
CA TYR A 335 -32.57 -37.06 -7.18
C TYR A 335 -32.16 -36.85 -5.72
N LYS A 336 -32.63 -37.73 -4.86
CA LYS A 336 -32.30 -37.68 -3.43
C LYS A 336 -31.14 -38.63 -3.14
N SER A 337 -30.13 -38.12 -2.46
CA SER A 337 -29.05 -38.97 -1.98
C SER A 337 -29.51 -39.86 -0.80
N LYS A 338 -28.70 -40.87 -0.43
CA LYS A 338 -28.97 -41.72 0.76
C LYS A 338 -29.16 -40.89 2.06
N LEU A 339 -28.60 -39.68 2.12
CA LEU A 339 -28.74 -38.76 3.24
C LEU A 339 -29.92 -37.75 3.08
N LYS A 340 -30.88 -38.06 2.19
CA LYS A 340 -32.05 -37.21 1.87
C LYS A 340 -31.71 -35.78 1.35
N THR A 341 -30.46 -35.56 0.93
CA THR A 341 -30.07 -34.30 0.27
C THR A 341 -30.49 -34.34 -1.19
N THR A 342 -31.21 -33.32 -1.67
CA THR A 342 -31.59 -33.17 -3.06
C THR A 342 -30.43 -32.65 -3.90
N TYR A 343 -30.16 -33.34 -4.98
CA TYR A 343 -29.21 -32.97 -6.04
C TYR A 343 -29.95 -32.95 -7.38
N TYR A 344 -29.35 -32.34 -8.39
CA TYR A 344 -29.90 -32.28 -9.72
C TYR A 344 -28.93 -32.89 -10.71
N ARG A 345 -29.47 -33.62 -11.68
CA ARG A 345 -28.78 -34.17 -12.85
C ARG A 345 -29.19 -33.34 -14.05
N ILE A 346 -28.24 -32.92 -14.83
CA ILE A 346 -28.39 -32.20 -16.09
C ILE A 346 -27.89 -33.15 -17.19
N SER A 347 -28.78 -33.56 -18.09
CA SER A 347 -28.49 -34.51 -19.17
C SER A 347 -28.66 -33.86 -20.52
N LEU A 348 -27.82 -34.21 -21.49
CA LEU A 348 -27.95 -33.75 -22.88
C LEU A 348 -29.16 -34.42 -23.55
N ILE A 349 -29.91 -33.67 -24.31
CA ILE A 349 -30.87 -34.13 -25.33
C ILE A 349 -30.26 -33.85 -26.71
N ASP A 350 -29.69 -32.65 -26.87
CA ASP A 350 -28.94 -32.23 -28.05
C ASP A 350 -27.44 -32.23 -27.72
N GLU A 351 -26.69 -33.15 -28.35
CA GLU A 351 -25.25 -33.28 -28.11
C GLU A 351 -24.43 -32.03 -28.45
N ASN A 352 -24.94 -31.20 -29.41
CA ASN A 352 -24.27 -29.97 -29.81
C ASN A 352 -24.11 -28.98 -28.62
N VAL A 353 -25.01 -29.04 -27.66
CA VAL A 353 -24.98 -28.16 -26.48
C VAL A 353 -23.66 -28.30 -25.70
N ALA A 354 -23.10 -29.51 -25.63
CA ALA A 354 -21.81 -29.73 -24.96
C ALA A 354 -20.66 -29.00 -25.66
N HIS A 355 -20.80 -28.67 -26.93
CA HIS A 355 -19.77 -28.02 -27.76
C HIS A 355 -19.99 -26.52 -27.93
N GLU A 356 -21.08 -25.92 -27.41
CA GLU A 356 -21.37 -24.49 -27.54
C GLU A 356 -20.34 -23.58 -26.86
N SER A 357 -19.67 -24.07 -25.81
CA SER A 357 -18.60 -23.34 -25.12
C SER A 357 -17.65 -24.26 -24.37
N THR A 358 -16.45 -23.76 -24.06
CA THR A 358 -15.48 -24.47 -23.21
C THR A 358 -16.06 -24.81 -21.84
N LEU A 359 -16.94 -23.94 -21.30
CA LEU A 359 -17.62 -24.18 -20.04
C LEU A 359 -18.59 -25.38 -20.15
N MET A 360 -19.42 -25.41 -21.17
CA MET A 360 -20.38 -26.51 -21.40
C MET A 360 -19.64 -27.82 -21.63
N TRP A 361 -18.60 -27.81 -22.46
CA TRP A 361 -17.76 -28.97 -22.67
C TRP A 361 -17.16 -29.51 -21.36
N MET A 362 -16.62 -28.61 -20.53
CA MET A 362 -16.05 -28.99 -19.24
C MET A 362 -17.10 -29.58 -18.29
N LEU A 363 -18.30 -28.99 -18.23
CA LEU A 363 -19.35 -29.47 -17.35
C LEU A 363 -19.78 -30.88 -17.70
N PHE A 364 -19.98 -31.20 -19.01
CA PHE A 364 -20.42 -32.50 -19.44
C PHE A 364 -19.28 -33.53 -19.51
N ASN A 365 -18.09 -33.17 -20.02
CA ASN A 365 -17.03 -34.13 -20.32
C ASN A 365 -15.95 -34.27 -19.24
N GLU A 366 -15.63 -33.19 -18.48
CA GLU A 366 -14.60 -33.26 -17.44
C GLU A 366 -15.18 -33.48 -16.04
N ILE A 367 -16.35 -32.87 -15.76
CA ILE A 367 -17.02 -32.99 -14.46
C ILE A 367 -18.04 -34.11 -14.47
N GLY A 368 -18.77 -34.24 -15.57
CA GLY A 368 -19.75 -35.30 -15.83
C GLY A 368 -19.16 -36.54 -16.53
N ASP A 369 -20.04 -37.31 -17.13
CA ASP A 369 -19.77 -38.58 -17.80
C ASP A 369 -19.78 -38.54 -19.35
N GLY A 370 -19.82 -37.33 -19.92
CA GLY A 370 -19.94 -37.09 -21.36
C GLY A 370 -21.39 -36.83 -21.82
N THR A 371 -22.38 -37.34 -21.11
CA THR A 371 -23.80 -37.21 -21.43
C THR A 371 -24.57 -36.43 -20.37
N SER A 372 -24.09 -36.46 -19.15
CA SER A 372 -24.72 -35.75 -18.02
C SER A 372 -23.71 -35.35 -16.96
N PHE A 373 -24.08 -34.36 -16.15
CA PHE A 373 -23.39 -34.03 -14.92
C PHE A 373 -24.37 -33.73 -13.79
N THR A 374 -23.89 -33.78 -12.55
CA THR A 374 -24.73 -33.54 -11.38
C THR A 374 -24.22 -32.35 -10.54
N THR A 375 -25.14 -31.70 -9.82
CA THR A 375 -24.75 -30.67 -8.84
C THR A 375 -23.89 -31.23 -7.70
N LYS A 376 -23.90 -32.53 -7.47
CA LYS A 376 -23.02 -33.24 -6.51
C LYS A 376 -21.58 -33.29 -7.02
N GLU A 377 -21.38 -33.62 -8.29
CA GLU A 377 -20.07 -33.62 -8.96
C GLU A 377 -19.53 -32.19 -9.04
N LEU A 378 -20.37 -31.25 -9.46
CA LEU A 378 -20.06 -29.83 -9.52
C LEU A 378 -19.58 -29.27 -8.14
N LYS A 379 -20.24 -29.68 -7.05
CA LYS A 379 -19.83 -29.31 -5.69
C LYS A 379 -18.43 -29.83 -5.31
N LYS A 380 -18.02 -30.96 -5.88
CA LYS A 380 -16.69 -31.54 -5.69
C LYS A 380 -15.63 -30.97 -6.62
N ALA A 381 -16.05 -30.49 -7.79
CA ALA A 381 -15.18 -29.87 -8.77
C ALA A 381 -14.65 -28.54 -8.23
N ARG A 382 -13.40 -28.55 -7.75
CA ARG A 382 -12.69 -27.37 -7.25
C ARG A 382 -11.48 -27.12 -8.13
N GLY A 383 -11.42 -25.97 -8.80
CA GLY A 383 -10.24 -25.65 -9.58
C GLY A 383 -10.29 -24.34 -10.35
N LYS A 384 -9.11 -23.78 -10.60
CA LYS A 384 -8.92 -22.58 -11.40
C LYS A 384 -9.46 -22.69 -12.83
N LYS A 385 -9.59 -23.93 -13.35
CA LYS A 385 -10.02 -24.18 -14.71
C LYS A 385 -11.51 -23.86 -14.88
N LEU A 386 -12.36 -24.31 -13.94
CA LEU A 386 -13.80 -24.02 -13.97
C LEU A 386 -14.08 -22.50 -13.88
N GLY A 387 -13.37 -21.79 -13.01
CA GLY A 387 -13.49 -20.33 -12.92
C GLY A 387 -13.12 -19.62 -14.21
N ARG A 388 -12.03 -20.04 -14.87
CA ARG A 388 -11.60 -19.45 -16.15
C ARG A 388 -12.60 -19.73 -17.27
N SER A 389 -13.07 -20.98 -17.39
CA SER A 389 -14.06 -21.31 -18.43
C SER A 389 -15.37 -20.56 -18.22
N PHE A 390 -15.75 -20.29 -16.97
CA PHE A 390 -16.89 -19.43 -16.68
C PHE A 390 -16.62 -17.97 -17.06
N ASP A 391 -15.45 -17.44 -16.72
CA ASP A 391 -15.05 -16.07 -17.07
C ASP A 391 -15.04 -15.89 -18.61
N ASP A 392 -14.50 -16.88 -19.33
CA ASP A 392 -14.49 -16.89 -20.81
C ASP A 392 -15.92 -16.91 -21.37
N TRP A 393 -16.81 -17.79 -20.86
CA TRP A 393 -18.22 -17.82 -21.25
C TRP A 393 -18.92 -16.49 -20.94
N ALA A 394 -18.69 -15.94 -19.75
CA ALA A 394 -19.31 -14.69 -19.33
C ALA A 394 -18.84 -13.49 -20.19
N ASP A 395 -17.55 -13.46 -20.55
CA ASP A 395 -17.01 -12.48 -21.48
C ASP A 395 -17.64 -12.63 -22.89
N ASP A 396 -17.77 -13.86 -23.42
CA ASP A 396 -18.39 -14.13 -24.71
C ASP A 396 -19.86 -13.66 -24.73
N GLN A 397 -20.62 -13.94 -23.66
CA GLN A 397 -21.99 -13.43 -23.51
C GLN A 397 -22.05 -11.91 -23.41
N PHE A 398 -21.12 -11.29 -22.72
CA PHE A 398 -21.05 -9.83 -22.65
C PHE A 398 -20.77 -9.19 -24.02
N TYR A 399 -19.86 -9.77 -24.80
CA TYR A 399 -19.56 -9.29 -26.16
C TYR A 399 -20.64 -9.65 -27.19
N SER A 400 -21.50 -10.64 -26.92
CA SER A 400 -22.61 -10.95 -27.80
C SER A 400 -23.65 -9.82 -27.85
N ALA A 401 -23.73 -8.97 -26.80
CA ALA A 401 -24.57 -7.77 -26.82
C ALA A 401 -24.16 -6.74 -27.91
N ASP A 402 -22.94 -6.83 -28.48
CA ASP A 402 -22.52 -6.06 -29.66
C ASP A 402 -23.15 -6.61 -30.94
N LYS A 403 -23.23 -7.95 -31.10
CA LYS A 403 -23.86 -8.61 -32.28
C LYS A 403 -25.30 -8.16 -32.45
N ASP A 404 -26.03 -7.98 -31.36
CA ASP A 404 -27.40 -7.46 -31.34
C ASP A 404 -27.48 -5.94 -31.43
N GLN A 405 -26.34 -5.26 -31.54
CA GLN A 405 -26.21 -3.81 -31.61
C GLN A 405 -26.72 -3.06 -30.36
N TYR A 406 -26.83 -3.74 -29.22
CA TYR A 406 -27.26 -3.12 -27.97
C TYR A 406 -26.11 -2.35 -27.32
N MET A 407 -24.92 -2.96 -27.26
CA MET A 407 -23.73 -2.41 -26.62
C MET A 407 -22.51 -2.45 -27.55
N PRO A 408 -22.36 -1.50 -28.49
CA PRO A 408 -21.27 -1.50 -29.48
C PRO A 408 -19.88 -1.55 -28.77
N GLU A 409 -19.04 -2.49 -29.23
CA GLU A 409 -17.69 -2.67 -28.68
C GLU A 409 -16.87 -1.39 -28.76
N GLU A 410 -17.08 -0.57 -29.78
CA GLU A 410 -16.41 0.72 -29.93
C GLU A 410 -16.64 1.64 -28.72
N LEU A 411 -17.86 1.72 -28.19
CA LEU A 411 -18.20 2.53 -27.02
C LEU A 411 -17.50 2.00 -25.76
N LEU A 412 -17.44 0.68 -25.61
CA LEU A 412 -16.73 0.03 -24.52
C LEU A 412 -15.23 0.32 -24.57
N LEU A 413 -14.62 0.20 -25.77
CA LEU A 413 -13.20 0.49 -25.98
C LEU A 413 -12.88 1.96 -25.73
N LYS A 414 -13.72 2.89 -26.20
CA LYS A 414 -13.60 4.33 -25.92
C LYS A 414 -13.63 4.61 -24.42
N LYS A 415 -14.60 4.04 -23.70
CA LYS A 415 -14.71 4.18 -22.24
C LYS A 415 -13.50 3.60 -21.49
N LYS A 416 -13.07 2.38 -21.85
CA LYS A 416 -11.88 1.73 -21.28
C LYS A 416 -10.61 2.54 -21.56
N ARG A 417 -10.47 3.11 -22.77
CA ARG A 417 -9.33 3.95 -23.17
C ARG A 417 -9.30 5.26 -22.40
N SER A 418 -10.45 5.98 -22.31
CA SER A 418 -10.55 7.24 -21.57
C SER A 418 -10.22 7.03 -20.10
N ASN A 419 -10.83 6.05 -19.46
CA ASN A 419 -10.54 5.72 -18.06
C ASN A 419 -9.06 5.38 -17.81
N ARG A 420 -8.42 4.60 -18.71
CA ARG A 420 -6.99 4.26 -18.58
C ARG A 420 -6.07 5.47 -18.71
N ILE A 421 -6.37 6.37 -19.65
CA ILE A 421 -5.59 7.61 -19.85
C ILE A 421 -5.70 8.49 -18.60
N ILE A 422 -6.93 8.77 -18.13
CA ILE A 422 -7.14 9.60 -16.94
C ILE A 422 -6.46 8.99 -15.70
N LEU A 423 -6.65 7.69 -15.48
CA LEU A 423 -6.02 6.99 -14.35
C LEU A 423 -4.49 7.00 -14.43
N GLY A 424 -3.93 6.75 -15.63
CA GLY A 424 -2.48 6.77 -15.86
C GLY A 424 -1.86 8.15 -15.58
N LEU A 425 -2.50 9.23 -16.05
CA LEU A 425 -2.07 10.61 -15.80
C LEU A 425 -2.13 10.95 -14.30
N ARG A 426 -3.17 10.50 -13.59
CA ARG A 426 -3.29 10.73 -12.13
C ARG A 426 -2.23 9.99 -11.34
N ILE A 427 -1.97 8.72 -11.67
CA ILE A 427 -0.91 7.94 -11.03
C ILE A 427 0.45 8.62 -11.27
N ALA A 428 0.73 9.02 -12.52
CA ALA A 428 1.96 9.73 -12.85
C ALA A 428 2.11 11.04 -12.05
N SER A 429 1.03 11.81 -11.89
CA SER A 429 1.01 13.04 -11.08
C SER A 429 1.35 12.76 -9.61
N LEU A 430 0.71 11.77 -8.99
CA LEU A 430 0.95 11.42 -7.60
C LEU A 430 2.37 10.87 -7.37
N VAL A 431 2.85 10.01 -8.26
CA VAL A 431 4.20 9.44 -8.18
C VAL A 431 5.25 10.55 -8.31
N ALA A 432 5.08 11.46 -9.27
CA ALA A 432 6.00 12.59 -9.45
C ALA A 432 6.01 13.50 -8.21
N ALA A 433 4.85 13.81 -7.61
CA ALA A 433 4.76 14.58 -6.37
C ALA A 433 5.45 13.87 -5.20
N GLY A 434 5.21 12.57 -5.04
CA GLY A 434 5.86 11.75 -4.00
C GLY A 434 7.38 11.73 -4.14
N LEU A 435 7.88 11.53 -5.36
CA LEU A 435 9.32 11.59 -5.64
C LEU A 435 9.90 12.98 -5.38
N ALA A 436 9.18 14.07 -5.70
CA ALA A 436 9.65 15.44 -5.44
C ALA A 436 9.89 15.69 -3.93
N VAL A 437 9.05 15.13 -3.07
CA VAL A 437 9.20 15.22 -1.60
C VAL A 437 10.49 14.55 -1.11
N LEU A 438 10.94 13.45 -1.75
CA LEU A 438 12.19 12.77 -1.37
C LEU A 438 13.44 13.63 -1.60
N PHE A 439 13.40 14.53 -2.59
CA PHE A 439 14.54 15.39 -2.93
C PHE A 439 14.55 16.72 -2.16
N THR A 440 13.42 17.16 -1.58
CA THR A 440 13.39 18.38 -0.77
C THR A 440 12.39 18.28 0.37
N ARG A 441 12.87 18.36 1.61
CA ARG A 441 12.03 18.40 2.81
C ARG A 441 11.49 19.81 3.10
N LYS A 442 12.17 20.85 2.63
CA LYS A 442 11.81 22.25 2.89
C LYS A 442 10.44 22.64 2.31
N TYR A 443 10.04 22.02 1.18
CA TYR A 443 8.81 22.37 0.46
C TYR A 443 7.75 21.28 0.48
N ILE A 444 7.76 20.40 1.50
CA ILE A 444 6.80 19.29 1.63
C ILE A 444 5.36 19.77 1.60
N TRP A 445 5.01 20.74 2.43
CA TRP A 445 3.64 21.22 2.55
C TRP A 445 3.07 21.84 1.27
N PRO A 446 3.75 22.78 0.58
CA PRO A 446 3.29 23.27 -0.72
C PRO A 446 3.07 22.14 -1.75
N ILE A 447 3.96 21.16 -1.83
CA ILE A 447 3.84 20.04 -2.78
C ILE A 447 2.59 19.20 -2.44
N ILE A 448 2.37 18.87 -1.18
CA ILE A 448 1.22 18.07 -0.73
C ILE A 448 -0.09 18.81 -1.01
N ILE A 449 -0.16 20.11 -0.72
CA ILE A 449 -1.36 20.92 -0.94
C ILE A 449 -1.71 20.96 -2.43
N VAL A 450 -0.75 21.25 -3.31
CA VAL A 450 -0.97 21.29 -4.76
C VAL A 450 -1.38 19.92 -5.30
N ALA A 451 -0.67 18.86 -4.91
CA ALA A 451 -1.01 17.49 -5.33
C ALA A 451 -2.41 17.08 -4.83
N GLY A 452 -2.77 17.45 -3.61
CA GLY A 452 -4.10 17.18 -3.02
C GLY A 452 -5.21 17.90 -3.80
N LEU A 453 -5.05 19.16 -4.14
CA LEU A 453 -6.00 19.92 -4.96
C LEU A 453 -6.18 19.30 -6.35
N LEU A 454 -5.08 18.98 -7.05
CA LEU A 454 -5.12 18.32 -8.35
C LEU A 454 -5.81 16.95 -8.26
N PHE A 455 -5.58 16.21 -7.18
CA PHE A 455 -6.24 14.93 -6.95
C PHE A 455 -7.75 15.07 -6.78
N VAL A 456 -8.22 16.02 -5.98
CA VAL A 456 -9.66 16.27 -5.75
C VAL A 456 -10.35 16.70 -7.05
N ILE A 457 -9.82 17.71 -7.73
CA ILE A 457 -10.41 18.22 -8.99
C ILE A 457 -10.37 17.13 -10.07
N GLY A 458 -9.26 16.38 -10.17
CA GLY A 458 -9.14 15.24 -11.10
C GLY A 458 -10.14 14.11 -10.79
N THR A 459 -10.54 13.91 -9.53
CA THR A 459 -11.58 12.94 -9.17
C THR A 459 -12.95 13.38 -9.70
N ILE A 460 -13.27 14.65 -9.58
CA ILE A 460 -14.51 15.21 -10.15
C ILE A 460 -14.51 15.05 -11.67
N GLY A 461 -13.38 15.38 -12.34
CA GLY A 461 -13.22 15.20 -13.78
C GLY A 461 -13.39 13.73 -14.22
N MET A 462 -12.80 12.77 -13.48
CA MET A 462 -12.94 11.34 -13.75
C MET A 462 -14.39 10.86 -13.59
N TYR A 463 -15.09 11.33 -12.56
CA TYR A 463 -16.50 11.00 -12.36
C TYR A 463 -17.36 11.54 -13.50
N ARG A 464 -17.09 12.78 -13.95
CA ARG A 464 -17.75 13.38 -15.11
C ARG A 464 -17.49 12.56 -16.39
N ASP A 465 -16.23 12.21 -16.69
CA ASP A 465 -15.85 11.42 -17.86
C ASP A 465 -16.62 10.08 -17.91
N LYS A 466 -16.68 9.36 -16.79
CA LYS A 466 -17.43 8.10 -16.67
C LYS A 466 -18.90 8.25 -17.03
N ASN A 467 -19.51 9.40 -16.74
CA ASN A 467 -20.91 9.69 -16.99
C ASN A 467 -21.17 10.24 -18.40
N GLN A 468 -20.14 10.69 -19.12
CA GLN A 468 -20.26 11.19 -20.48
C GLN A 468 -20.26 10.05 -21.52
N ILE A 469 -19.55 8.96 -21.25
CA ILE A 469 -19.51 7.83 -22.18
C ILE A 469 -20.48 6.74 -21.71
N ASN A 470 -21.64 6.68 -22.34
CA ASN A 470 -22.63 5.62 -22.16
C ASN A 470 -22.27 4.43 -23.06
N LEU A 471 -22.57 3.21 -22.58
CA LEU A 471 -22.20 1.98 -23.30
C LEU A 471 -23.24 1.54 -24.33
N TYR A 472 -24.44 2.13 -24.31
CA TYR A 472 -25.56 1.67 -25.11
C TYR A 472 -25.69 2.46 -26.41
N SER A 473 -26.07 1.77 -27.51
CA SER A 473 -26.63 2.36 -28.71
C SER A 473 -28.02 2.91 -28.43
N LYS A 474 -28.65 3.55 -29.42
CA LYS A 474 -30.06 3.97 -29.29
C LYS A 474 -30.99 2.77 -29.08
N LYS A 475 -30.82 1.69 -29.86
CA LYS A 475 -31.54 0.42 -29.71
C LYS A 475 -31.30 -0.18 -28.33
N GLY A 476 -30.03 -0.24 -27.90
CA GLY A 476 -29.66 -0.79 -26.60
C GLY A 476 -30.24 -0.01 -25.42
N ALA A 477 -30.29 1.32 -25.48
CA ALA A 477 -30.90 2.12 -24.42
C ALA A 477 -32.41 1.87 -24.29
N LEU A 478 -33.10 1.71 -25.40
CA LEU A 478 -34.53 1.35 -25.42
C LEU A 478 -34.74 -0.06 -24.85
N GLU A 479 -33.90 -1.01 -25.26
CA GLU A 479 -33.98 -2.38 -24.75
C GLU A 479 -33.68 -2.45 -23.23
N VAL A 480 -32.72 -1.67 -22.74
CA VAL A 480 -32.47 -1.54 -21.28
C VAL A 480 -33.71 -1.00 -20.56
N ASP A 481 -34.42 -0.04 -21.17
CA ASP A 481 -35.65 0.49 -20.59
C ASP A 481 -36.74 -0.60 -20.52
N LYS A 482 -36.93 -1.42 -21.57
CA LYS A 482 -37.83 -2.59 -21.55
C LYS A 482 -37.41 -3.60 -20.46
N VAL A 483 -36.15 -4.04 -20.47
CA VAL A 483 -35.60 -4.99 -19.49
C VAL A 483 -35.82 -4.51 -18.05
N ARG A 484 -35.59 -3.23 -17.79
CA ARG A 484 -35.76 -2.67 -16.43
C ARG A 484 -37.22 -2.50 -16.04
N SER A 485 -38.10 -2.16 -17.00
CA SER A 485 -39.55 -2.11 -16.80
C SER A 485 -40.12 -3.51 -16.51
N PHE A 486 -39.66 -4.52 -17.26
CA PHE A 486 -40.01 -5.91 -17.05
C PHE A 486 -39.47 -6.43 -15.70
N LYS A 487 -38.22 -6.14 -15.38
CA LYS A 487 -37.63 -6.45 -14.03
C LYS A 487 -38.40 -5.76 -12.89
N LYS A 488 -38.89 -4.53 -13.10
CA LYS A 488 -39.70 -3.81 -12.14
C LYS A 488 -41.03 -4.52 -11.91
N MET A 489 -41.68 -4.99 -12.97
CA MET A 489 -42.89 -5.82 -12.91
C MET A 489 -42.62 -7.08 -12.05
N LEU A 490 -41.58 -7.86 -12.37
CA LEU A 490 -41.20 -9.05 -11.59
C LEU A 490 -40.87 -8.73 -10.11
N LYS A 491 -40.30 -7.56 -9.86
CA LYS A 491 -40.00 -7.11 -8.49
C LYS A 491 -41.27 -6.76 -7.70
N ASP A 492 -42.29 -6.22 -8.37
CA ASP A 492 -43.55 -5.81 -7.76
C ASP A 492 -44.65 -6.88 -7.89
N ILE A 493 -44.28 -8.09 -8.36
CA ILE A 493 -45.19 -9.25 -8.44
C ILE A 493 -45.87 -9.50 -7.09
N GLY A 494 -47.18 -9.86 -7.13
CA GLY A 494 -48.05 -9.95 -5.92
C GLY A 494 -48.81 -8.65 -5.60
N ARG A 495 -48.59 -7.57 -6.40
CA ARG A 495 -49.37 -6.32 -6.35
C ARG A 495 -50.43 -6.21 -7.47
N PHE A 496 -50.48 -7.18 -8.34
CA PHE A 496 -51.39 -7.27 -9.46
C PHE A 496 -51.77 -8.73 -9.67
N ASN A 497 -52.94 -8.98 -10.34
CA ASN A 497 -53.38 -10.32 -10.66
C ASN A 497 -52.52 -10.94 -11.77
N MET A 498 -51.82 -12.02 -11.49
CA MET A 498 -50.90 -12.66 -12.45
C MET A 498 -51.64 -13.36 -13.58
N LYS A 499 -52.89 -13.80 -13.39
CA LYS A 499 -53.72 -14.40 -14.44
C LYS A 499 -54.16 -13.38 -15.51
N GLU A 500 -54.20 -12.08 -15.12
CA GLU A 500 -54.46 -10.99 -16.08
C GLU A 500 -53.25 -10.66 -16.97
N VAL A 501 -52.06 -11.04 -16.52
CA VAL A 501 -50.79 -10.82 -17.27
C VAL A 501 -50.63 -11.87 -18.35
N GLY A 502 -51.07 -13.09 -18.13
CA GLY A 502 -51.01 -14.18 -19.10
C GLY A 502 -51.23 -15.55 -18.47
N ASP A 503 -51.45 -16.50 -19.36
CA ASP A 503 -51.60 -17.90 -19.00
C ASP A 503 -50.32 -18.50 -18.44
N LEU A 504 -50.44 -19.65 -17.79
CA LEU A 504 -49.35 -20.34 -17.13
C LEU A 504 -48.16 -20.65 -18.07
N ILE A 505 -48.43 -20.89 -19.36
CA ILE A 505 -47.43 -21.13 -20.42
C ILE A 505 -46.50 -19.91 -20.60
N LEU A 506 -46.99 -18.69 -20.51
CA LEU A 506 -46.19 -17.48 -20.61
C LEU A 506 -45.17 -17.35 -19.45
N TRP A 507 -45.55 -17.86 -18.28
CA TRP A 507 -44.67 -17.84 -17.13
C TRP A 507 -43.47 -18.78 -17.23
N GLU A 508 -43.51 -19.78 -18.10
CA GLU A 508 -42.37 -20.63 -18.42
C GLU A 508 -41.24 -19.80 -19.04
N ASP A 509 -41.55 -18.94 -19.98
CA ASP A 509 -40.58 -18.05 -20.65
C ASP A 509 -40.11 -16.92 -19.74
N ILE A 510 -40.94 -16.48 -18.78
CA ILE A 510 -40.63 -15.42 -17.83
C ILE A 510 -39.67 -15.90 -16.73
N LEU A 511 -39.75 -17.17 -16.32
CA LEU A 511 -39.04 -17.70 -15.18
C LEU A 511 -37.51 -17.64 -15.32
N PRO A 512 -36.87 -17.90 -16.46
CA PRO A 512 -35.43 -17.69 -16.66
C PRO A 512 -34.97 -16.26 -16.38
N TYR A 513 -35.76 -15.25 -16.77
CA TYR A 513 -35.47 -13.86 -16.43
C TYR A 513 -35.53 -13.61 -14.93
N ALA A 514 -36.54 -14.19 -14.26
CA ALA A 514 -36.64 -14.08 -12.81
C ALA A 514 -35.41 -14.68 -12.09
N VAL A 515 -34.88 -15.80 -12.61
CA VAL A 515 -33.64 -16.43 -12.12
C VAL A 515 -32.45 -15.53 -12.38
N SER A 516 -32.28 -15.05 -13.60
CA SER A 516 -31.19 -14.16 -14.01
C SER A 516 -31.15 -12.87 -13.16
N PHE A 517 -32.31 -12.28 -12.86
CA PHE A 517 -32.41 -11.10 -12.00
C PHE A 517 -32.35 -11.42 -10.49
N GLY A 518 -32.34 -12.68 -10.09
CA GLY A 518 -32.36 -13.12 -8.70
C GLY A 518 -33.71 -12.94 -8.00
N LEU A 519 -34.80 -12.95 -8.77
CA LEU A 519 -36.19 -12.76 -8.29
C LEU A 519 -37.00 -14.08 -8.28
N ALA A 520 -36.42 -15.20 -8.72
CA ALA A 520 -37.08 -16.49 -8.88
C ALA A 520 -37.90 -16.90 -7.64
N LYS A 521 -37.33 -16.79 -6.44
CA LYS A 521 -38.04 -17.17 -5.20
C LYS A 521 -39.32 -16.39 -4.98
N LYS A 522 -39.29 -15.08 -5.29
CA LYS A 522 -40.46 -14.21 -5.15
C LYS A 522 -41.54 -14.56 -6.18
N VAL A 523 -41.15 -14.68 -7.44
CA VAL A 523 -42.05 -15.03 -8.54
C VAL A 523 -42.72 -16.38 -8.26
N MET A 524 -41.98 -17.41 -7.90
CA MET A 524 -42.53 -18.73 -7.59
C MET A 524 -43.46 -18.75 -6.39
N LYS A 525 -43.19 -17.93 -5.39
CA LYS A 525 -44.11 -17.81 -4.24
C LYS A 525 -45.48 -17.29 -4.67
N GLU A 526 -45.51 -16.26 -5.49
CA GLU A 526 -46.75 -15.65 -5.97
C GLU A 526 -47.49 -16.54 -6.97
N LEU A 527 -46.77 -17.24 -7.87
CA LEU A 527 -47.37 -18.24 -8.78
C LEU A 527 -48.13 -19.33 -8.01
N LYS A 528 -47.59 -19.81 -6.89
CA LYS A 528 -48.24 -20.82 -6.03
C LYS A 528 -49.50 -20.29 -5.33
N ILE A 529 -49.64 -18.99 -5.17
CA ILE A 529 -50.82 -18.37 -4.56
C ILE A 529 -51.93 -18.19 -5.62
N GLU A 530 -51.56 -17.81 -6.84
CA GLU A 530 -52.49 -17.43 -7.90
C GLU A 530 -53.00 -18.63 -8.70
N PHE A 531 -52.20 -19.68 -8.85
CA PHE A 531 -52.54 -20.89 -9.64
C PHE A 531 -52.76 -22.08 -8.67
N ASN A 532 -53.79 -22.87 -8.93
CA ASN A 532 -54.07 -24.05 -8.09
C ASN A 532 -53.06 -25.19 -8.38
N GLN A 533 -53.00 -26.17 -7.45
CA GLN A 533 -52.02 -27.28 -7.51
C GLN A 533 -52.20 -28.15 -8.74
N ASP A 534 -53.44 -28.31 -9.26
CA ASP A 534 -53.75 -29.13 -10.42
C ASP A 534 -53.35 -28.42 -11.70
N GLU A 535 -53.56 -27.07 -11.79
CA GLU A 535 -53.07 -26.25 -12.90
C GLU A 535 -51.54 -26.31 -12.99
N LEU A 536 -50.85 -26.20 -11.84
CA LEU A 536 -49.40 -26.29 -11.76
C LEU A 536 -48.86 -27.69 -12.06
N ASN A 537 -49.58 -28.75 -11.69
CA ASN A 537 -49.20 -30.15 -11.91
C ASN A 537 -49.35 -30.60 -13.41
N ASN A 538 -50.26 -29.98 -14.13
CA ASN A 538 -50.54 -30.31 -15.54
C ASN A 538 -49.76 -29.47 -16.56
N SER A 539 -48.94 -28.56 -16.07
CA SER A 539 -48.08 -27.71 -16.90
C SER A 539 -46.63 -28.18 -16.87
N ASP A 540 -45.88 -27.92 -17.92
CA ASP A 540 -44.41 -28.08 -17.93
C ASP A 540 -43.74 -27.20 -16.89
N LEU A 541 -44.43 -26.16 -16.39
CA LEU A 541 -44.07 -25.37 -15.19
C LEU A 541 -44.00 -26.19 -13.92
N PHE A 542 -44.70 -27.33 -13.82
CA PHE A 542 -44.54 -28.26 -12.68
C PHE A 542 -43.09 -28.69 -12.56
N PHE A 543 -42.46 -28.98 -13.66
CA PHE A 543 -41.06 -29.29 -13.73
C PHE A 543 -40.22 -28.14 -13.18
N TYR A 544 -40.53 -26.89 -13.56
CA TYR A 544 -39.84 -25.69 -13.06
C TYR A 544 -40.31 -25.24 -11.72
N GLY A 545 -41.56 -25.47 -11.35
CA GLY A 545 -42.10 -25.25 -10.01
C GLY A 545 -41.42 -26.15 -8.98
N PHE A 546 -41.07 -27.36 -9.38
CA PHE A 546 -40.24 -28.28 -8.61
C PHE A 546 -38.79 -27.77 -8.53
N LEU A 547 -38.21 -27.30 -9.63
CA LEU A 547 -36.89 -26.68 -9.68
C LEU A 547 -36.81 -25.42 -8.82
N ALA A 548 -37.91 -24.70 -8.67
CA ALA A 548 -38.05 -23.50 -7.84
C ALA A 548 -38.66 -23.78 -6.45
N ASN A 549 -38.86 -25.08 -6.09
CA ASN A 549 -39.53 -25.43 -4.84
C ASN A 549 -38.76 -24.92 -3.63
N SER A 550 -39.43 -24.06 -2.92
CA SER A 550 -39.21 -23.49 -1.59
C SER A 550 -37.83 -23.69 -0.95
N GLY A 551 -37.01 -22.62 -0.95
CA GLY A 551 -35.85 -22.52 -0.07
C GLY A 551 -34.55 -23.02 -0.70
N LYS A 552 -33.62 -23.45 0.15
CA LYS A 552 -32.24 -23.91 -0.21
C LYS A 552 -32.19 -25.13 -1.14
N ASN A 553 -33.33 -25.73 -1.47
CA ASN A 553 -33.45 -26.96 -2.26
C ASN A 553 -33.97 -26.73 -3.70
N SER A 554 -34.22 -25.50 -4.13
CA SER A 554 -34.57 -25.24 -5.53
C SER A 554 -33.38 -25.46 -6.45
N PHE A 555 -33.63 -25.87 -7.72
CA PHE A 555 -32.55 -26.01 -8.71
C PHE A 555 -31.72 -24.75 -8.81
N ALA A 556 -32.36 -23.60 -9.04
CA ALA A 556 -31.69 -22.32 -9.21
C ALA A 556 -30.78 -21.97 -8.04
N GLU A 557 -31.22 -22.18 -6.79
CA GLU A 557 -30.43 -21.88 -5.60
C GLU A 557 -29.33 -22.93 -5.36
N ASN A 558 -29.66 -24.22 -5.54
CA ASN A 558 -28.72 -25.33 -5.37
C ASN A 558 -27.59 -25.26 -6.42
N PHE A 559 -27.97 -25.13 -7.71
CA PHE A 559 -27.02 -25.03 -8.80
C PHE A 559 -26.12 -23.79 -8.63
N ASN A 560 -26.72 -22.62 -8.46
CA ASN A 560 -25.97 -21.36 -8.28
C ASN A 560 -25.00 -21.43 -7.10
N THR A 561 -25.42 -22.04 -5.98
CA THR A 561 -24.56 -22.21 -4.79
C THR A 561 -23.40 -23.17 -5.08
N CYS A 562 -23.68 -24.35 -5.69
CA CYS A 562 -22.66 -25.34 -6.03
C CYS A 562 -21.67 -24.78 -7.05
N PHE A 563 -22.17 -24.11 -8.08
CA PHE A 563 -21.38 -23.51 -9.15
C PHE A 563 -20.52 -22.35 -8.65
N LYS A 564 -21.10 -21.44 -7.89
CA LYS A 564 -20.37 -20.31 -7.28
C LYS A 564 -19.24 -20.79 -6.35
N ASN A 565 -19.48 -21.84 -5.58
CA ASN A 565 -18.43 -22.42 -4.73
C ASN A 565 -17.32 -23.10 -5.54
N GLY A 566 -17.67 -23.73 -6.67
CA GLY A 566 -16.72 -24.31 -7.61
C GLY A 566 -15.79 -23.28 -8.24
N ILE A 567 -16.35 -22.15 -8.70
CA ILE A 567 -15.56 -21.06 -9.28
C ILE A 567 -14.74 -20.31 -8.21
N ALA A 568 -15.28 -20.04 -7.03
CA ALA A 568 -14.60 -19.31 -5.95
C ALA A 568 -13.35 -20.03 -5.40
N ALA A 569 -13.34 -21.37 -5.44
CA ALA A 569 -12.19 -22.18 -5.01
C ALA A 569 -10.94 -22.00 -5.90
N GLY A 570 -11.07 -21.35 -7.07
CA GLY A 570 -9.99 -21.04 -8.00
C GLY A 570 -9.34 -19.66 -7.82
N SER A 571 -9.96 -18.75 -7.08
CA SER A 571 -9.50 -17.38 -6.84
C SER A 571 -8.89 -17.21 -5.44
N SER A 572 -7.78 -17.92 -5.14
CA SER A 572 -7.04 -17.66 -3.90
C SER A 572 -6.27 -16.34 -3.99
N SER A 573 -6.60 -15.44 -3.09
CA SER A 573 -6.00 -14.14 -2.85
C SER A 573 -4.49 -14.17 -2.68
N VAL A 574 -3.80 -13.29 -3.39
CA VAL A 574 -2.39 -12.95 -3.15
C VAL A 574 -2.33 -12.05 -1.92
N SER A 575 -1.76 -12.54 -0.83
CA SER A 575 -1.48 -11.71 0.36
C SER A 575 -0.27 -10.81 0.10
N SER A 576 -0.42 -9.52 0.36
CA SER A 576 0.61 -8.50 0.29
C SER A 576 1.64 -8.66 1.42
N GLY A 577 2.91 -8.86 1.07
CA GLY A 577 4.05 -8.85 1.98
C GLY A 577 4.62 -7.43 2.19
N SER A 578 4.99 -7.13 3.43
CA SER A 578 5.57 -5.89 3.91
C SER A 578 7.03 -5.72 3.45
N PHE A 579 7.43 -4.48 3.13
CA PHE A 579 8.79 -4.13 2.70
C PHE A 579 9.68 -3.80 3.89
N GLY A 580 10.86 -4.43 3.93
CA GLY A 580 11.96 -4.10 4.86
C GLY A 580 13.06 -3.32 4.14
N SER A 581 13.53 -2.24 4.79
CA SER A 581 14.59 -1.34 4.32
C SER A 581 15.97 -1.89 4.69
N GLY A 582 16.85 -2.05 3.69
CA GLY A 582 18.26 -2.39 3.89
C GLY A 582 19.17 -1.18 3.71
N SER A 583 20.12 -0.97 4.63
CA SER A 583 21.14 0.07 4.58
C SER A 583 22.50 -0.52 4.22
N SER A 584 23.22 0.13 3.31
CA SER A 584 24.60 -0.16 2.91
C SER A 584 25.56 0.73 3.69
N GLY A 585 26.63 0.11 4.21
CA GLY A 585 27.60 0.71 5.09
C GLY A 585 28.65 1.61 4.43
N GLY A 586 29.37 2.32 5.28
CA GLY A 586 30.62 3.01 4.94
C GLY A 586 31.12 3.94 6.04
N PHE A 587 32.32 3.67 6.47
CA PHE A 587 33.34 4.49 7.11
C PHE A 587 33.25 4.85 8.60
N GLY A 588 34.40 4.67 9.21
CA GLY A 588 34.73 4.53 10.60
C GLY A 588 34.70 5.80 11.44
N GLY A 589 34.77 5.56 12.76
CA GLY A 589 35.00 6.57 13.77
C GLY A 589 33.73 7.23 14.26
N GLY A 590 32.76 6.48 14.77
CA GLY A 590 31.59 7.08 15.36
C GLY A 590 31.36 6.61 16.79
N SER A 591 31.04 7.51 17.71
CA SER A 591 30.48 7.15 19.00
C SER A 591 29.01 6.77 18.85
N GLY A 592 28.50 5.93 19.70
CA GLY A 592 27.12 5.49 19.71
C GLY A 592 26.74 4.90 21.05
N GLY A 593 25.49 4.58 21.24
CA GLY A 593 25.04 3.92 22.45
C GLY A 593 23.67 3.32 22.27
N GLY A 594 23.25 2.52 23.22
CA GLY A 594 22.01 1.80 23.19
C GLY A 594 21.59 1.31 24.56
N ALA A 595 20.55 0.49 24.58
CA ALA A 595 20.08 -0.24 25.74
C ALA A 595 20.10 -1.74 25.44
N PHE A 596 20.21 -2.56 26.48
CA PHE A 596 20.28 -4.02 26.37
C PHE A 596 19.45 -4.73 27.44
#